data_eb7ce5801be0616ae1a80d03bfd9cb0e
#
_entry.id   eb7ce5801be0616ae1a80d03bfd9cb0e
#
_cell.length_a   1.000
_cell.length_b   1.000
_cell.length_c   1.000
_cell.angle_alpha   90.00
_cell.angle_beta   90.00
_cell.angle_gamma   90.00
#
_symmetry.space_group_name_H-M   'P 1'
#
loop_
_entity.id
_entity.type
_entity.pdbx_description
1 polymer ?
#
loop_
_entity_poly.entity_id
_entity_poly.type
_entity_poly.pdbx_seq_one_letter_code
_entity_poly.pdbx_strand_id
1 'polypeptide(L)'
;MLDYCPYSDSAATPAAHVAILLCTYQGEVYLAEQLDSIAAQSHPHWTLWVSDDGSRDGTRDILEAYQRRWGQHRLRLRQGPLQGFAANFNSLLADTNIQADAFALADQDDIWHSDKLARAVAWLDAGDPKEPRLYSARTRLVDAQGGFIGLSPGCRAPGFANALVQNIASGNSMVLNAVARQSLIEAGLPRAGLHDWWCYQWISGIGGELLFDSQPCLDYRQHGGNQIGMQTGLISLWPRMKRLWQGQHRLHLDAQLKALEERQAWLMPIHRQRLQALQAARRRRALACLYGVWQSGVYRQSWLGQWAMYLAAILNKF
;
A
#
# COMPACT_ATOMS: atom_id res chain seq x y z
N MET A 1 -2.82 44.20 43.59
CA MET A 1 -3.25 42.82 43.20
C MET A 1 -3.16 42.80 41.69
N LEU A 2 -2.07 42.27 41.17
CA LEU A 2 -1.85 42.16 39.73
C LEU A 2 -2.10 40.70 39.35
N ASP A 3 -3.16 40.49 38.56
CA ASP A 3 -3.51 39.18 38.04
C ASP A 3 -2.46 38.79 36.98
N TYR A 4 -1.64 37.80 37.32
CA TYR A 4 -0.72 37.14 36.42
C TYR A 4 -1.47 36.03 35.71
N CYS A 5 -1.82 36.28 34.44
CA CYS A 5 -2.37 35.26 33.57
C CYS A 5 -1.19 34.59 32.79
N PRO A 6 -0.82 33.34 33.08
CA PRO A 6 0.17 32.65 32.29
C PRO A 6 -0.52 32.12 31.02
N TYR A 7 -0.48 32.89 29.94
CA TYR A 7 -0.66 32.31 28.59
C TYR A 7 0.53 31.38 28.39
N SER A 8 0.29 30.08 28.57
CA SER A 8 1.20 29.08 28.04
C SER A 8 1.02 29.08 26.52
N ASP A 9 1.95 29.70 25.81
CA ASP A 9 2.20 29.43 24.40
C ASP A 9 2.53 27.93 24.30
N SER A 10 1.52 27.09 24.08
CA SER A 10 1.76 25.77 23.53
C SER A 10 2.24 26.00 22.11
N ALA A 11 3.55 25.99 21.91
CA ALA A 11 4.14 25.95 20.58
C ALA A 11 3.43 24.85 19.81
N ALA A 12 2.59 25.17 18.84
CA ALA A 12 1.92 24.20 17.99
C ALA A 12 3.02 23.34 17.37
N THR A 13 2.97 22.04 17.64
CA THR A 13 3.90 21.09 17.01
C THR A 13 3.83 21.34 15.50
N PRO A 14 4.97 21.54 14.82
CA PRO A 14 4.95 21.77 13.39
C PRO A 14 4.21 20.62 12.71
N ALA A 15 3.31 20.92 11.78
CA ALA A 15 2.55 19.92 11.07
C ALA A 15 3.49 18.95 10.36
N ALA A 16 3.23 17.63 10.50
CA ALA A 16 4.09 16.57 9.98
C ALA A 16 4.40 16.75 8.48
N HIS A 17 5.65 16.59 8.08
CA HIS A 17 6.08 16.63 6.69
C HIS A 17 5.83 15.27 6.02
N VAL A 18 5.18 15.25 4.87
CA VAL A 18 4.87 14.04 4.10
C VAL A 18 5.75 13.95 2.85
N ALA A 19 6.53 12.88 2.71
CA ALA A 19 7.14 12.52 1.43
C ALA A 19 6.15 11.70 0.61
N ILE A 20 5.70 12.23 -0.52
CA ILE A 20 4.86 11.51 -1.48
C ILE A 20 5.80 10.79 -2.45
N LEU A 21 5.67 9.48 -2.55
CA LEU A 21 6.50 8.59 -3.38
C LEU A 21 5.69 8.17 -4.60
N LEU A 22 5.91 8.83 -5.73
CA LEU A 22 5.21 8.61 -7.00
C LEU A 22 6.11 7.83 -7.96
N CYS A 23 5.62 6.71 -8.47
CA CYS A 23 6.26 5.96 -9.55
C CYS A 23 5.55 6.20 -10.87
N THR A 24 6.33 6.46 -11.95
CA THR A 24 5.79 6.69 -13.28
C THR A 24 6.40 5.76 -14.32
N TYR A 25 5.58 5.36 -15.29
CA TYR A 25 5.98 4.67 -16.52
C TYR A 25 4.87 4.80 -17.56
N GLN A 26 5.12 5.47 -18.70
CA GLN A 26 4.16 5.69 -19.80
C GLN A 26 2.82 6.26 -19.27
N GLY A 27 2.89 7.36 -18.49
CA GLY A 27 1.76 7.91 -17.74
C GLY A 27 1.17 9.20 -18.33
N GLU A 28 1.57 9.62 -19.54
CA GLU A 28 1.24 10.94 -20.12
C GLU A 28 -0.25 11.27 -20.08
N VAL A 29 -1.12 10.26 -20.15
CA VAL A 29 -2.57 10.46 -20.30
C VAL A 29 -3.22 11.00 -19.02
N TYR A 30 -2.78 10.55 -17.83
CA TYR A 30 -3.46 10.84 -16.56
C TYR A 30 -2.59 11.57 -15.54
N LEU A 31 -1.28 11.64 -15.77
CA LEU A 31 -0.32 12.17 -14.80
C LEU A 31 -0.60 13.61 -14.39
N ALA A 32 -1.05 14.46 -15.30
CA ALA A 32 -1.36 15.85 -14.99
C ALA A 32 -2.51 15.98 -13.98
N GLU A 33 -3.59 15.17 -14.13
CA GLU A 33 -4.71 15.15 -13.18
C GLU A 33 -4.26 14.67 -11.80
N GLN A 34 -3.41 13.65 -11.75
CA GLN A 34 -2.84 13.15 -10.51
C GLN A 34 -2.00 14.22 -9.81
N LEU A 35 -1.12 14.92 -10.52
CA LEU A 35 -0.31 16.00 -9.97
C LEU A 35 -1.17 17.18 -9.46
N ASP A 36 -2.20 17.56 -10.19
CA ASP A 36 -3.13 18.61 -9.75
C ASP A 36 -3.90 18.19 -8.49
N SER A 37 -4.29 16.92 -8.37
CA SER A 37 -4.95 16.38 -7.17
C SER A 37 -4.03 16.37 -5.94
N ILE A 38 -2.74 16.13 -6.14
CA ILE A 38 -1.72 16.24 -5.09
C ILE A 38 -1.53 17.71 -4.68
N ALA A 39 -1.51 18.64 -5.64
CA ALA A 39 -1.41 20.08 -5.34
C ALA A 39 -2.62 20.60 -4.55
N ALA A 40 -3.80 19.99 -4.74
CA ALA A 40 -5.04 20.33 -4.06
C ALA A 40 -5.20 19.76 -2.65
N GLN A 41 -4.17 19.08 -2.10
CA GLN A 41 -4.25 18.52 -0.75
C GLN A 41 -4.37 19.63 0.31
N SER A 42 -5.32 19.45 1.24
CA SER A 42 -5.53 20.37 2.36
C SER A 42 -4.38 20.36 3.38
N HIS A 43 -3.62 19.27 3.46
CA HIS A 43 -2.38 19.21 4.21
C HIS A 43 -1.24 19.83 3.38
N PRO A 44 -0.63 21.00 3.80
CA PRO A 44 0.27 21.77 2.94
C PRO A 44 1.73 21.30 2.96
N HIS A 45 2.13 20.52 3.98
CA HIS A 45 3.55 20.19 4.22
C HIS A 45 3.91 18.86 3.58
N TRP A 46 4.17 18.87 2.27
CA TRP A 46 4.60 17.66 1.55
C TRP A 46 5.68 17.99 0.50
N THR A 47 6.45 16.97 0.14
CA THR A 47 7.38 16.96 -0.98
C THR A 47 7.08 15.76 -1.86
N LEU A 48 6.99 15.96 -3.17
CA LEU A 48 6.77 14.91 -4.15
C LEU A 48 8.10 14.38 -4.68
N TRP A 49 8.35 13.09 -4.47
CA TRP A 49 9.48 12.36 -5.02
C TRP A 49 8.98 11.47 -6.15
N VAL A 50 9.40 11.78 -7.38
CA VAL A 50 8.98 11.05 -8.57
C VAL A 50 10.14 10.19 -9.06
N SER A 51 9.86 8.90 -9.29
CA SER A 51 10.79 7.96 -9.91
C SER A 51 10.21 7.46 -11.23
N ASP A 52 10.78 7.90 -12.34
CA ASP A 52 10.35 7.51 -13.68
C ASP A 52 11.12 6.28 -14.17
N ASP A 53 10.41 5.18 -14.45
CA ASP A 53 11.00 3.89 -14.82
C ASP A 53 11.31 3.77 -16.32
N GLY A 54 11.68 4.89 -16.95
CA GLY A 54 12.12 4.98 -18.33
C GLY A 54 11.00 5.22 -19.34
N SER A 55 10.09 6.14 -19.04
CA SER A 55 9.04 6.57 -19.97
C SER A 55 9.61 7.11 -21.28
N ARG A 56 8.90 6.85 -22.37
CA ARG A 56 9.24 7.29 -23.74
C ARG A 56 8.13 8.13 -24.39
N ASP A 57 7.03 8.33 -23.69
CA ASP A 57 5.92 9.22 -24.02
C ASP A 57 6.13 10.62 -23.40
N GLY A 58 5.10 11.46 -23.37
CA GLY A 58 5.13 12.80 -22.78
C GLY A 58 5.24 12.87 -21.26
N THR A 59 5.36 11.72 -20.55
CA THR A 59 5.44 11.67 -19.07
C THR A 59 6.52 12.61 -18.50
N ARG A 60 7.73 12.56 -19.06
CA ARG A 60 8.85 13.35 -18.53
C ARG A 60 8.67 14.83 -18.77
N ASP A 61 8.15 15.22 -19.94
CA ASP A 61 7.87 16.62 -20.27
C ASP A 61 6.85 17.22 -19.30
N ILE A 62 5.81 16.45 -18.93
CA ILE A 62 4.83 16.83 -17.90
C ILE A 62 5.52 17.03 -16.56
N LEU A 63 6.31 16.07 -16.09
CA LEU A 63 7.02 16.12 -14.81
C LEU A 63 7.95 17.34 -14.74
N GLU A 64 8.71 17.60 -15.79
CA GLU A 64 9.61 18.76 -15.87
C GLU A 64 8.84 20.09 -15.88
N ALA A 65 7.68 20.15 -16.53
CA ALA A 65 6.81 21.33 -16.51
C ALA A 65 6.30 21.61 -15.09
N TYR A 66 5.84 20.59 -14.37
CA TYR A 66 5.41 20.73 -12.97
C TYR A 66 6.58 21.04 -12.03
N GLN A 67 7.76 20.47 -12.26
CA GLN A 67 8.96 20.80 -11.48
C GLN A 67 9.36 22.28 -11.67
N ARG A 68 9.30 22.81 -12.89
CA ARG A 68 9.53 24.27 -13.15
C ARG A 68 8.50 25.13 -12.43
N ARG A 69 7.21 24.70 -12.38
CA ARG A 69 6.12 25.44 -11.74
C ARG A 69 6.21 25.42 -10.21
N TRP A 70 6.53 24.26 -9.61
CA TRP A 70 6.53 24.08 -8.15
C TRP A 70 7.90 24.27 -7.50
N GLY A 71 8.97 24.21 -8.28
CA GLY A 71 10.36 24.24 -7.82
C GLY A 71 10.88 22.87 -7.38
N GLN A 72 12.21 22.69 -7.48
CA GLN A 72 12.88 21.43 -7.11
C GLN A 72 12.76 21.08 -5.63
N HIS A 73 12.49 22.03 -4.76
CA HIS A 73 12.24 21.77 -3.34
C HIS A 73 10.90 21.05 -3.11
N ARG A 74 9.92 21.23 -4.00
CA ARG A 74 8.58 20.67 -3.91
C ARG A 74 8.41 19.39 -4.73
N LEU A 75 9.02 19.31 -5.92
CA LEU A 75 9.02 18.14 -6.80
C LEU A 75 10.46 17.74 -7.13
N ARG A 76 10.84 16.54 -6.74
CA ARG A 76 12.14 15.94 -7.00
C ARG A 76 12.00 14.77 -7.96
N LEU A 77 12.56 14.93 -9.16
CA LEU A 77 12.52 13.93 -10.22
C LEU A 77 13.83 13.14 -10.26
N ARG A 78 13.70 11.80 -10.37
CA ARG A 78 14.83 10.89 -10.55
C ARG A 78 14.49 9.80 -11.56
N GLN A 79 15.51 9.15 -12.09
CA GLN A 79 15.36 7.95 -12.90
C GLN A 79 15.12 6.73 -11.99
N GLY A 80 14.17 5.89 -12.37
CA GLY A 80 13.87 4.61 -11.72
C GLY A 80 14.89 3.52 -12.12
N PRO A 81 14.77 2.34 -11.50
CA PRO A 81 15.68 1.22 -11.71
C PRO A 81 15.48 0.50 -13.05
N LEU A 82 14.47 0.82 -13.84
CA LEU A 82 14.09 0.17 -15.11
C LEU A 82 13.76 -1.32 -14.93
N GLN A 83 13.15 -1.68 -13.81
CA GLN A 83 12.83 -3.06 -13.41
C GLN A 83 11.35 -3.27 -13.08
N GLY A 84 10.50 -2.32 -13.48
CA GLY A 84 9.05 -2.38 -13.27
C GLY A 84 8.60 -1.78 -11.94
N PHE A 85 7.30 -1.63 -11.79
CA PHE A 85 6.66 -0.82 -10.76
C PHE A 85 7.06 -1.21 -9.33
N ALA A 86 7.11 -2.52 -9.00
CA ALA A 86 7.46 -2.96 -7.65
C ALA A 86 8.90 -2.60 -7.26
N ALA A 87 9.86 -2.78 -8.18
CA ALA A 87 11.24 -2.37 -7.97
C ALA A 87 11.36 -0.84 -7.88
N ASN A 88 10.56 -0.12 -8.66
CA ASN A 88 10.53 1.33 -8.67
C ASN A 88 10.05 1.89 -7.32
N PHE A 89 8.92 1.40 -6.78
CA PHE A 89 8.46 1.75 -5.42
C PHE A 89 9.47 1.37 -4.35
N ASN A 90 10.04 0.16 -4.43
CA ASN A 90 11.09 -0.27 -3.49
C ASN A 90 12.30 0.66 -3.51
N SER A 91 12.68 1.20 -4.67
CA SER A 91 13.79 2.14 -4.79
C SER A 91 13.55 3.46 -4.07
N LEU A 92 12.29 3.96 -4.07
CA LEU A 92 11.88 5.14 -3.32
C LEU A 92 11.76 4.87 -1.82
N LEU A 93 11.15 3.74 -1.45
CA LEU A 93 10.99 3.34 -0.05
C LEU A 93 12.36 3.12 0.64
N ALA A 94 13.34 2.58 -0.09
CA ALA A 94 14.68 2.28 0.45
C ALA A 94 15.61 3.50 0.46
N ASP A 95 15.28 4.60 -0.21
CA ASP A 95 16.18 5.75 -0.33
C ASP A 95 16.25 6.55 0.97
N THR A 96 17.32 6.32 1.74
CA THR A 96 17.55 6.99 3.03
C THR A 96 17.77 8.51 2.93
N ASN A 97 17.98 9.07 1.72
CA ASN A 97 18.03 10.52 1.52
C ASN A 97 16.66 11.17 1.56
N ILE A 98 15.57 10.39 1.44
CA ILE A 98 14.22 10.89 1.59
C ILE A 98 13.88 10.91 3.08
N GLN A 99 13.87 12.10 3.67
CA GLN A 99 13.55 12.30 5.08
C GLN A 99 12.19 12.98 5.20
N ALA A 100 11.30 12.42 6.02
CA ALA A 100 9.97 12.93 6.33
C ALA A 100 9.39 12.24 7.57
N ASP A 101 8.32 12.81 8.13
CA ASP A 101 7.58 12.21 9.25
C ASP A 101 6.63 11.12 8.77
N ALA A 102 6.12 11.24 7.54
CA ALA A 102 5.25 10.26 6.91
C ALA A 102 5.57 10.07 5.41
N PHE A 103 5.19 8.91 4.87
CA PHE A 103 5.49 8.48 3.49
C PHE A 103 4.21 7.97 2.83
N ALA A 104 3.71 8.68 1.83
CA ALA A 104 2.52 8.33 1.06
C ALA A 104 2.93 7.74 -0.29
N LEU A 105 2.40 6.55 -0.63
CA LEU A 105 2.61 5.98 -1.96
C LEU A 105 1.57 6.53 -2.94
N ALA A 106 1.98 6.75 -4.18
CA ALA A 106 1.14 7.30 -5.24
C ALA A 106 1.34 6.58 -6.57
N ASP A 107 0.25 6.19 -7.21
CA ASP A 107 0.22 5.77 -8.61
C ASP A 107 0.04 7.00 -9.51
N GLN A 108 0.38 6.89 -10.78
CA GLN A 108 0.43 8.02 -11.73
C GLN A 108 -0.94 8.41 -12.33
N ASP A 109 -1.98 7.61 -12.11
CA ASP A 109 -3.24 7.59 -12.86
C ASP A 109 -4.49 7.72 -11.99
N ASP A 110 -4.32 8.01 -10.70
CA ASP A 110 -5.40 8.24 -9.75
C ASP A 110 -5.76 9.74 -9.61
N ILE A 111 -6.82 10.03 -8.86
CA ILE A 111 -7.18 11.38 -8.43
C ILE A 111 -7.35 11.36 -6.91
N TRP A 112 -6.48 12.02 -6.17
CA TRP A 112 -6.56 12.07 -4.72
C TRP A 112 -7.67 13.02 -4.24
N HIS A 113 -8.47 12.59 -3.25
CA HIS A 113 -9.36 13.48 -2.56
C HIS A 113 -8.56 14.47 -1.72
N SER A 114 -9.01 15.71 -1.63
CA SER A 114 -8.25 16.81 -1.02
C SER A 114 -7.91 16.58 0.47
N ASP A 115 -8.64 15.75 1.17
CA ASP A 115 -8.48 15.43 2.60
C ASP A 115 -7.61 14.18 2.87
N LYS A 116 -7.11 13.49 1.84
CA LYS A 116 -6.38 12.22 1.97
C LYS A 116 -5.20 12.34 2.92
N LEU A 117 -4.29 13.28 2.67
CA LEU A 117 -3.10 13.45 3.52
C LEU A 117 -3.47 13.92 4.92
N ALA A 118 -4.41 14.86 5.04
CA ALA A 118 -4.83 15.39 6.34
C ALA A 118 -5.40 14.28 7.24
N ARG A 119 -6.26 13.39 6.70
CA ARG A 119 -6.81 12.25 7.45
C ARG A 119 -5.74 11.24 7.86
N ALA A 120 -4.84 10.92 6.94
CA ALA A 120 -3.76 9.98 7.22
C ALA A 120 -2.81 10.53 8.29
N VAL A 121 -2.36 11.77 8.17
CA VAL A 121 -1.48 12.44 9.15
C VAL A 121 -2.16 12.53 10.50
N ALA A 122 -3.42 12.98 10.58
CA ALA A 122 -4.15 13.07 11.83
C ALA A 122 -4.21 11.72 12.58
N TRP A 123 -4.40 10.62 11.85
CA TRP A 123 -4.37 9.29 12.47
C TRP A 123 -2.96 8.87 12.88
N LEU A 124 -1.94 9.14 12.06
CA LEU A 124 -0.55 8.79 12.38
C LEU A 124 -0.08 9.55 13.64
N ASP A 125 -0.40 10.82 13.77
CA ASP A 125 0.00 11.68 14.88
C ASP A 125 -0.74 11.36 16.20
N ALA A 126 -1.94 10.76 16.10
CA ALA A 126 -2.74 10.38 17.27
C ALA A 126 -2.18 9.17 18.04
N GLY A 127 -1.21 8.43 17.48
CA GLY A 127 -0.64 7.24 18.11
C GLY A 127 0.72 7.45 18.73
N ASP A 128 1.32 6.37 19.24
CA ASP A 128 2.69 6.41 19.73
C ASP A 128 3.66 6.64 18.55
N PRO A 129 4.47 7.72 18.57
CA PRO A 129 5.43 8.00 17.50
C PRO A 129 6.55 6.95 17.38
N LYS A 130 6.72 6.06 18.36
CA LYS A 130 7.71 4.97 18.35
C LYS A 130 7.16 3.68 17.73
N GLU A 131 5.86 3.58 17.57
CA GLU A 131 5.22 2.38 17.00
C GLU A 131 5.13 2.49 15.46
N PRO A 132 5.45 1.40 14.73
CA PRO A 132 5.22 1.36 13.28
C PRO A 132 3.74 1.49 12.97
N ARG A 133 3.36 2.44 12.12
CA ARG A 133 1.95 2.70 11.77
C ARG A 133 1.74 2.76 10.28
N LEU A 134 0.69 2.07 9.80
CA LEU A 134 0.28 2.02 8.42
C LEU A 134 -1.19 2.42 8.30
N TYR A 135 -1.45 3.54 7.65
CA TYR A 135 -2.77 3.97 7.20
C TYR A 135 -3.02 3.45 5.79
N SER A 136 -4.20 2.94 5.53
CA SER A 136 -4.75 2.69 4.20
C SER A 136 -6.23 3.05 4.20
N ALA A 137 -6.82 3.21 3.01
CA ALA A 137 -8.21 3.60 2.91
C ALA A 137 -8.91 2.91 1.75
N ARG A 138 -10.23 2.94 1.80
CA ARG A 138 -11.09 2.57 0.69
C ARG A 138 -10.85 3.50 -0.51
N THR A 139 -11.13 3.03 -1.71
CA THR A 139 -11.05 3.84 -2.93
C THR A 139 -12.40 3.89 -3.64
N ARG A 140 -12.67 4.97 -4.35
CA ARG A 140 -13.77 5.10 -5.28
C ARG A 140 -13.28 4.66 -6.65
N LEU A 141 -13.95 3.69 -7.25
CA LEU A 141 -13.58 3.17 -8.57
C LEU A 141 -14.22 4.04 -9.64
N VAL A 142 -13.43 4.49 -10.59
CA VAL A 142 -13.88 5.29 -11.72
C VAL A 142 -13.39 4.69 -13.03
N ASP A 143 -14.10 4.94 -14.13
CA ASP A 143 -13.65 4.56 -15.48
C ASP A 143 -12.53 5.47 -15.99
N ALA A 144 -12.07 5.25 -17.24
CA ALA A 144 -11.01 6.04 -17.87
C ALA A 144 -11.39 7.53 -18.02
N GLN A 145 -12.67 7.87 -18.03
CA GLN A 145 -13.21 9.22 -18.13
C GLN A 145 -13.57 9.85 -16.78
N GLY A 146 -13.33 9.15 -15.66
CA GLY A 146 -13.65 9.61 -14.30
C GLY A 146 -15.09 9.30 -13.86
N GLY A 147 -15.87 8.57 -14.67
CA GLY A 147 -17.24 8.15 -14.34
C GLY A 147 -17.23 7.13 -13.19
N PHE A 148 -18.12 7.30 -12.19
CA PHE A 148 -18.20 6.43 -11.03
C PHE A 148 -18.67 5.02 -11.40
N ILE A 149 -17.88 3.99 -11.03
CA ILE A 149 -18.20 2.57 -11.24
C ILE A 149 -18.66 1.91 -9.93
N GLY A 150 -18.05 2.28 -8.80
CA GLY A 150 -18.31 1.64 -7.52
C GLY A 150 -17.29 2.00 -6.45
N LEU A 151 -17.28 1.23 -5.37
CA LEU A 151 -16.32 1.36 -4.29
C LEU A 151 -15.48 0.09 -4.17
N SER A 152 -14.21 0.23 -3.80
CA SER A 152 -13.40 -0.93 -3.43
C SER A 152 -14.04 -1.67 -2.25
N PRO A 153 -13.77 -2.97 -2.05
CA PRO A 153 -14.31 -3.70 -0.90
C PRO A 153 -13.94 -3.04 0.42
N GLY A 154 -14.85 -3.06 1.38
CA GLY A 154 -14.55 -2.67 2.75
C GLY A 154 -13.68 -3.71 3.45
N CYS A 155 -13.13 -3.33 4.60
CA CYS A 155 -12.35 -4.20 5.47
C CYS A 155 -13.05 -4.34 6.83
N ARG A 156 -13.12 -5.55 7.37
CA ARG A 156 -13.67 -5.80 8.72
C ARG A 156 -12.60 -5.54 9.79
N ALA A 157 -11.42 -6.13 9.62
CA ALA A 157 -10.29 -5.93 10.50
C ALA A 157 -9.00 -6.18 9.71
N PRO A 158 -8.07 -5.22 9.61
CA PRO A 158 -6.74 -5.47 9.11
C PRO A 158 -5.94 -6.29 10.13
N GLY A 159 -4.94 -7.03 9.68
CA GLY A 159 -4.05 -7.78 10.57
C GLY A 159 -3.25 -8.86 9.86
N PHE A 160 -2.24 -9.38 10.54
CA PHE A 160 -1.26 -10.31 9.96
C PHE A 160 -1.90 -11.59 9.39
N ALA A 161 -2.90 -12.15 10.08
CA ALA A 161 -3.60 -13.34 9.60
C ALA A 161 -4.30 -13.14 8.25
N ASN A 162 -4.84 -11.93 8.01
CA ASN A 162 -5.38 -11.56 6.71
C ASN A 162 -4.26 -11.25 5.71
N ALA A 163 -3.22 -10.52 6.13
CA ALA A 163 -2.09 -10.15 5.29
C ALA A 163 -1.36 -11.35 4.69
N LEU A 164 -1.33 -12.49 5.39
CA LEU A 164 -0.74 -13.74 4.88
C LEU A 164 -1.44 -14.31 3.63
N VAL A 165 -2.69 -13.95 3.35
CA VAL A 165 -3.48 -14.55 2.28
C VAL A 165 -4.22 -13.55 1.39
N GLN A 166 -4.17 -12.25 1.74
CA GLN A 166 -4.87 -11.21 1.00
C GLN A 166 -4.22 -9.85 1.24
N ASN A 167 -3.95 -9.09 0.17
CA ASN A 167 -3.69 -7.67 0.29
C ASN A 167 -5.00 -6.88 0.31
N ILE A 168 -5.17 -6.02 1.32
CA ILE A 168 -6.30 -5.08 1.43
C ILE A 168 -5.82 -3.63 1.45
N ALA A 169 -4.53 -3.41 1.70
CA ALA A 169 -3.90 -2.11 1.78
C ALA A 169 -3.25 -1.78 0.43
N SER A 170 -4.05 -1.27 -0.50
CA SER A 170 -3.56 -0.86 -1.82
C SER A 170 -2.52 0.25 -1.70
N GLY A 171 -1.43 0.13 -2.44
CA GLY A 171 -0.30 1.06 -2.40
C GLY A 171 -0.74 2.52 -2.57
N ASN A 172 -1.57 2.80 -3.56
CA ASN A 172 -2.05 4.15 -3.84
C ASN A 172 -2.85 4.82 -2.70
N SER A 173 -3.38 4.03 -1.75
CA SER A 173 -4.06 4.56 -0.56
C SER A 173 -3.17 4.63 0.68
N MET A 174 -1.96 4.05 0.61
CA MET A 174 -1.10 3.79 1.77
C MET A 174 -0.32 5.02 2.22
N VAL A 175 -0.27 5.22 3.55
CA VAL A 175 0.63 6.18 4.21
C VAL A 175 1.27 5.50 5.42
N LEU A 176 2.59 5.61 5.51
CA LEU A 176 3.42 5.04 6.57
C LEU A 176 4.00 6.15 7.45
N ASN A 177 4.16 5.95 8.75
CA ASN A 177 5.02 6.82 9.54
C ASN A 177 6.52 6.48 9.33
N ALA A 178 7.40 7.33 9.82
CA ALA A 178 8.85 7.15 9.65
C ALA A 178 9.34 5.83 10.26
N VAL A 179 8.81 5.41 11.40
CA VAL A 179 9.17 4.16 12.08
C VAL A 179 8.77 2.93 11.26
N ALA A 180 7.57 2.94 10.69
CA ALA A 180 7.12 1.87 9.80
C ALA A 180 8.04 1.75 8.58
N ARG A 181 8.36 2.88 7.91
CA ARG A 181 9.29 2.86 6.78
C ARG A 181 10.69 2.39 7.20
N GLN A 182 11.21 2.87 8.32
CA GLN A 182 12.52 2.45 8.81
C GLN A 182 12.59 0.94 9.04
N SER A 183 11.54 0.36 9.64
CA SER A 183 11.46 -1.09 9.84
C SER A 183 11.47 -1.88 8.54
N LEU A 184 10.85 -1.35 7.46
CA LEU A 184 10.88 -1.94 6.11
C LEU A 184 12.28 -1.91 5.50
N ILE A 185 13.04 -0.82 5.70
CA ILE A 185 14.42 -0.70 5.23
C ILE A 185 15.31 -1.71 5.95
N GLU A 186 15.22 -1.80 7.27
CA GLU A 186 16.01 -2.72 8.09
C GLU A 186 15.71 -4.19 7.76
N ALA A 187 14.45 -4.52 7.53
CA ALA A 187 14.05 -5.86 7.07
C ALA A 187 14.55 -6.17 5.66
N GLY A 188 14.75 -5.16 4.86
CA GLY A 188 14.98 -5.26 3.43
C GLY A 188 13.71 -5.51 2.63
N LEU A 189 13.59 -4.82 1.50
CA LEU A 189 12.45 -4.93 0.60
C LEU A 189 12.67 -6.11 -0.37
N PRO A 190 11.75 -7.10 -0.43
CA PRO A 190 11.92 -8.24 -1.32
C PRO A 190 11.88 -7.82 -2.80
N ARG A 191 12.77 -8.38 -3.61
CA ARG A 191 12.80 -8.14 -5.06
C ARG A 191 11.59 -8.75 -5.80
N ALA A 192 11.07 -9.84 -5.28
CA ALA A 192 9.90 -10.53 -5.83
C ALA A 192 8.69 -10.30 -4.93
N GLY A 193 7.53 -10.03 -5.56
CA GLY A 193 6.29 -9.74 -4.85
C GLY A 193 5.78 -8.32 -5.08
N LEU A 194 4.73 -7.97 -4.38
CA LEU A 194 4.10 -6.66 -4.45
C LEU A 194 4.57 -5.81 -3.26
N HIS A 195 5.07 -4.61 -3.53
CA HIS A 195 5.61 -3.70 -2.52
C HIS A 195 4.60 -3.33 -1.44
N ASP A 196 3.36 -3.05 -1.84
CA ASP A 196 2.26 -2.69 -0.94
C ASP A 196 1.82 -3.87 -0.07
N TRP A 197 1.71 -5.06 -0.66
CA TRP A 197 1.41 -6.27 0.12
C TRP A 197 2.51 -6.59 1.13
N TRP A 198 3.78 -6.39 0.75
CA TRP A 198 4.90 -6.52 1.67
C TRP A 198 4.81 -5.54 2.84
N CYS A 199 4.52 -4.26 2.59
CA CYS A 199 4.30 -3.28 3.65
C CYS A 199 3.22 -3.75 4.64
N TYR A 200 2.08 -4.20 4.12
CA TYR A 200 0.99 -4.70 4.95
C TYR A 200 1.38 -5.93 5.77
N GLN A 201 2.04 -6.92 5.14
CA GLN A 201 2.52 -8.12 5.82
C GLN A 201 3.56 -7.81 6.89
N TRP A 202 4.54 -6.97 6.54
CA TRP A 202 5.62 -6.66 7.44
C TRP A 202 5.14 -5.89 8.66
N ILE A 203 4.47 -4.76 8.47
CA ILE A 203 4.01 -3.90 9.57
C ILE A 203 3.05 -4.66 10.49
N SER A 204 2.09 -5.42 9.93
CA SER A 204 1.21 -6.24 10.76
C SER A 204 1.97 -7.38 11.46
N GLY A 205 3.00 -7.94 10.84
CA GLY A 205 3.79 -9.06 11.36
C GLY A 205 4.64 -8.70 12.57
N ILE A 206 5.22 -7.51 12.58
CA ILE A 206 6.02 -7.00 13.71
C ILE A 206 5.17 -6.39 14.82
N GLY A 207 3.84 -6.37 14.68
CA GLY A 207 2.92 -5.85 15.69
C GLY A 207 2.58 -4.37 15.53
N GLY A 208 2.90 -3.75 14.39
CA GLY A 208 2.57 -2.35 14.12
C GLY A 208 1.06 -2.11 14.00
N GLU A 209 0.65 -0.88 14.23
CA GLU A 209 -0.75 -0.46 14.16
C GLU A 209 -1.20 -0.25 12.70
N LEU A 210 -2.43 -0.66 12.43
CA LEU A 210 -3.03 -0.63 11.09
C LEU A 210 -4.39 0.05 11.14
N LEU A 211 -4.62 1.02 10.25
CA LEU A 211 -5.95 1.53 9.96
C LEU A 211 -6.33 1.24 8.51
N PHE A 212 -7.53 0.70 8.33
CA PHE A 212 -8.23 0.73 7.06
C PHE A 212 -9.43 1.68 7.18
N ASP A 213 -9.27 2.89 6.66
CA ASP A 213 -10.33 3.90 6.68
C ASP A 213 -11.43 3.52 5.68
N SER A 214 -12.65 3.47 6.17
CA SER A 214 -13.83 3.11 5.36
C SER A 214 -14.26 4.21 4.38
N GLN A 215 -13.82 5.45 4.62
CA GLN A 215 -14.08 6.57 3.73
C GLN A 215 -13.07 6.56 2.57
N PRO A 216 -13.52 6.64 1.31
CA PRO A 216 -12.61 6.71 0.16
C PRO A 216 -11.65 7.90 0.26
N CYS A 217 -10.40 7.68 -0.15
CA CYS A 217 -9.37 8.73 -0.12
C CYS A 217 -8.90 9.15 -1.52
N LEU A 218 -9.33 8.44 -2.55
CA LEU A 218 -8.98 8.73 -3.95
C LEU A 218 -9.97 8.06 -4.91
N ASP A 219 -9.98 8.55 -6.14
CA ASP A 219 -10.59 7.91 -7.29
C ASP A 219 -9.56 7.03 -7.96
N TYR A 220 -9.77 5.71 -7.87
CA TYR A 220 -8.93 4.70 -8.50
C TYR A 220 -9.42 4.45 -9.92
N ARG A 221 -8.66 4.92 -10.90
CA ARG A 221 -9.02 4.84 -12.32
C ARG A 221 -8.83 3.43 -12.86
N GLN A 222 -9.86 2.94 -13.57
CA GLN A 222 -9.86 1.64 -14.22
C GLN A 222 -9.70 1.83 -15.74
N HIS A 223 -8.55 1.45 -16.30
CA HIS A 223 -8.26 1.48 -17.73
C HIS A 223 -7.41 0.29 -18.16
N GLY A 224 -7.23 0.09 -19.46
CA GLY A 224 -6.54 -1.09 -19.99
C GLY A 224 -5.05 -1.21 -19.62
N GLY A 225 -4.43 -0.15 -19.14
CA GLY A 225 -3.03 -0.11 -18.72
C GLY A 225 -2.78 -0.46 -17.25
N ASN A 226 -3.83 -0.64 -16.43
CA ASN A 226 -3.64 -0.95 -15.00
C ASN A 226 -2.92 -2.29 -14.82
N GLN A 227 -1.82 -2.30 -14.07
CA GLN A 227 -1.06 -3.51 -13.75
C GLN A 227 -1.91 -4.47 -12.88
N ILE A 228 -2.71 -3.93 -11.96
CA ILE A 228 -3.63 -4.66 -11.09
C ILE A 228 -4.97 -3.93 -11.11
N GLY A 229 -5.85 -4.30 -12.06
CA GLY A 229 -7.21 -3.73 -12.13
C GLY A 229 -8.16 -4.39 -11.13
N MET A 230 -9.00 -3.60 -10.45
CA MET A 230 -10.14 -4.11 -9.67
C MET A 230 -11.34 -4.29 -10.58
N GLN A 231 -11.68 -5.54 -10.91
CA GLN A 231 -12.89 -5.84 -11.68
C GLN A 231 -14.07 -6.05 -10.73
N THR A 232 -15.12 -5.28 -10.89
CA THR A 232 -16.38 -5.39 -10.15
C THR A 232 -17.46 -6.07 -11.01
N GLY A 233 -18.32 -6.90 -10.37
CA GLY A 233 -19.48 -7.56 -10.99
C GLY A 233 -19.33 -9.07 -11.20
N LEU A 234 -20.48 -9.74 -11.48
CA LEU A 234 -20.56 -11.20 -11.70
C LEU A 234 -19.79 -11.67 -12.95
N ILE A 235 -19.69 -10.83 -13.97
CA ILE A 235 -18.93 -11.10 -15.22
C ILE A 235 -17.43 -11.21 -14.94
N SER A 236 -16.93 -10.67 -13.83
CA SER A 236 -15.51 -10.72 -13.45
C SER A 236 -15.09 -12.02 -12.77
N LEU A 237 -16.00 -12.95 -12.48
CA LEU A 237 -15.66 -14.22 -11.81
C LEU A 237 -14.78 -15.11 -12.69
N TRP A 238 -15.08 -15.20 -13.99
CA TRP A 238 -14.34 -16.03 -14.93
C TRP A 238 -12.87 -15.57 -15.14
N PRO A 239 -12.58 -14.29 -15.41
CA PRO A 239 -11.20 -13.78 -15.47
C PRO A 239 -10.44 -13.90 -14.13
N ARG A 240 -11.13 -13.73 -12.97
CA ARG A 240 -10.54 -13.95 -11.65
C ARG A 240 -10.17 -15.41 -11.43
N MET A 241 -11.04 -16.34 -11.79
CA MET A 241 -10.76 -17.78 -11.76
C MET A 241 -9.59 -18.12 -12.68
N LYS A 242 -9.56 -17.55 -13.90
CA LYS A 242 -8.46 -17.77 -14.85
C LYS A 242 -7.11 -17.30 -14.30
N ARG A 243 -7.02 -16.11 -13.66
CA ARG A 243 -5.79 -15.61 -13.01
C ARG A 243 -5.38 -16.45 -11.80
N LEU A 244 -6.33 -16.91 -10.99
CA LEU A 244 -6.08 -17.89 -9.92
C LEU A 244 -5.53 -19.21 -10.50
N TRP A 245 -6.04 -19.66 -11.65
CA TRP A 245 -5.57 -20.85 -12.34
C TRP A 245 -4.19 -20.67 -12.99
N GLN A 246 -3.86 -19.45 -13.44
CA GLN A 246 -2.56 -19.12 -14.06
C GLN A 246 -1.41 -19.03 -13.04
N GLY A 247 -1.65 -19.16 -11.73
CA GLY A 247 -0.61 -19.29 -10.72
C GLY A 247 0.16 -18.02 -10.37
N GLN A 248 -0.07 -16.87 -11.02
CA GLN A 248 0.65 -15.63 -10.73
C GLN A 248 0.48 -15.18 -9.28
N HIS A 249 -0.75 -15.27 -8.75
CA HIS A 249 -1.02 -14.95 -7.34
C HIS A 249 -0.22 -15.87 -6.40
N ARG A 250 -0.08 -17.15 -6.76
CA ARG A 250 0.69 -18.12 -5.98
C ARG A 250 2.18 -17.79 -5.99
N LEU A 251 2.74 -17.40 -7.13
CA LEU A 251 4.15 -17.03 -7.24
C LEU A 251 4.48 -15.81 -6.35
N HIS A 252 3.64 -14.78 -6.37
CA HIS A 252 3.80 -13.62 -5.48
C HIS A 252 3.68 -14.02 -4.00
N LEU A 253 2.66 -14.82 -3.68
CA LEU A 253 2.45 -15.32 -2.31
C LEU A 253 3.65 -16.15 -1.84
N ASP A 254 4.14 -17.07 -2.66
CA ASP A 254 5.29 -17.94 -2.32
C ASP A 254 6.55 -17.11 -2.06
N ALA A 255 6.83 -16.12 -2.90
CA ALA A 255 7.96 -15.22 -2.73
C ALA A 255 7.87 -14.42 -1.42
N GLN A 256 6.68 -13.90 -1.11
CA GLN A 256 6.47 -13.10 0.10
C GLN A 256 6.50 -13.96 1.38
N LEU A 257 5.88 -15.15 1.37
CA LEU A 257 5.96 -16.08 2.51
C LEU A 257 7.40 -16.52 2.77
N LYS A 258 8.21 -16.74 1.72
CA LYS A 258 9.62 -17.03 1.85
C LYS A 258 10.38 -15.84 2.47
N ALA A 259 10.11 -14.63 2.01
CA ALA A 259 10.75 -13.43 2.55
C ALA A 259 10.40 -13.20 4.04
N LEU A 260 9.14 -13.51 4.45
CA LEU A 260 8.73 -13.49 5.86
C LEU A 260 9.44 -14.59 6.68
N GLU A 261 9.60 -15.80 6.11
CA GLU A 261 10.31 -16.91 6.78
C GLU A 261 11.76 -16.56 7.08
N GLU A 262 12.46 -15.97 6.12
CA GLU A 262 13.85 -15.50 6.28
C GLU A 262 13.99 -14.47 7.41
N ARG A 263 12.92 -13.73 7.72
CA ARG A 263 12.87 -12.65 8.70
C ARG A 263 12.00 -12.96 9.92
N GLN A 264 11.63 -14.23 10.10
CA GLN A 264 10.66 -14.65 11.13
C GLN A 264 11.07 -14.29 12.57
N ALA A 265 12.36 -14.07 12.82
CA ALA A 265 12.86 -13.66 14.12
C ALA A 265 12.32 -12.29 14.58
N TRP A 266 11.98 -11.41 13.62
CA TRP A 266 11.45 -10.06 13.86
C TRP A 266 9.93 -10.05 14.10
N LEU A 267 9.25 -11.11 13.69
CA LEU A 267 7.78 -11.21 13.86
C LEU A 267 7.41 -11.42 15.33
N MET A 268 6.27 -10.86 15.71
CA MET A 268 5.65 -11.18 17.02
C MET A 268 5.53 -12.69 17.20
N PRO A 269 5.73 -13.25 18.40
CA PRO A 269 5.71 -14.69 18.64
C PRO A 269 4.46 -15.38 18.09
N ILE A 270 3.28 -14.80 18.28
CA ILE A 270 2.01 -15.33 17.78
C ILE A 270 1.95 -15.31 16.23
N HIS A 271 2.51 -14.29 15.60
CA HIS A 271 2.56 -14.15 14.14
C HIS A 271 3.54 -15.14 13.50
N ARG A 272 4.68 -15.37 14.16
CA ARG A 272 5.64 -16.41 13.76
C ARG A 272 5.00 -17.80 13.77
N GLN A 273 4.31 -18.15 14.87
CA GLN A 273 3.59 -19.42 14.97
C GLN A 273 2.54 -19.59 13.85
N ARG A 274 1.81 -18.51 13.54
CA ARG A 274 0.81 -18.49 12.48
C ARG A 274 1.42 -18.70 11.09
N LEU A 275 2.55 -18.01 10.80
CA LEU A 275 3.30 -18.19 9.56
C LEU A 275 3.76 -19.65 9.41
N GLN A 276 4.38 -20.22 10.45
CA GLN A 276 4.86 -21.61 10.45
C GLN A 276 3.71 -22.60 10.27
N ALA A 277 2.58 -22.39 10.94
CA ALA A 277 1.38 -23.24 10.79
C ALA A 277 0.85 -23.20 9.35
N LEU A 278 0.77 -22.01 8.73
CA LEU A 278 0.35 -21.85 7.34
C LEU A 278 1.30 -22.57 6.38
N GLN A 279 2.60 -22.42 6.55
CA GLN A 279 3.61 -23.08 5.70
C GLN A 279 3.57 -24.59 5.85
N ALA A 280 3.43 -25.10 7.09
CA ALA A 280 3.25 -26.53 7.34
C ALA A 280 1.97 -27.06 6.70
N ALA A 281 0.87 -26.28 6.73
CA ALA A 281 -0.38 -26.63 6.06
C ALA A 281 -0.20 -26.78 4.54
N ARG A 282 0.50 -25.84 3.91
CA ARG A 282 0.74 -25.81 2.45
C ARG A 282 1.62 -26.96 1.95
N ARG A 283 2.39 -27.60 2.82
CA ARG A 283 3.17 -28.82 2.51
C ARG A 283 2.31 -30.11 2.56
N ARG A 284 1.10 -30.03 3.12
CA ARG A 284 0.14 -31.14 3.20
C ARG A 284 -0.79 -31.15 1.99
N ARG A 285 -1.62 -32.20 1.86
CA ARG A 285 -2.56 -32.33 0.73
C ARG A 285 -3.99 -32.45 1.20
N ALA A 286 -4.90 -31.99 0.36
CA ALA A 286 -6.35 -32.13 0.50
C ALA A 286 -6.87 -31.74 1.91
N LEU A 287 -7.59 -32.62 2.58
CA LEU A 287 -8.18 -32.36 3.89
C LEU A 287 -7.14 -31.99 4.97
N ALA A 288 -5.94 -32.56 4.91
CA ALA A 288 -4.87 -32.19 5.85
C ALA A 288 -4.34 -30.78 5.62
N CYS A 289 -4.29 -30.33 4.36
CA CYS A 289 -4.00 -28.91 4.03
C CYS A 289 -5.12 -28.02 4.55
N LEU A 290 -6.38 -28.32 4.24
CA LEU A 290 -7.54 -27.57 4.72
C LEU A 290 -7.53 -27.39 6.25
N TYR A 291 -7.34 -28.48 6.99
CA TYR A 291 -7.28 -28.45 8.45
C TYR A 291 -6.14 -27.55 8.96
N GLY A 292 -4.96 -27.66 8.36
CA GLY A 292 -3.82 -26.82 8.73
C GLY A 292 -4.04 -25.34 8.39
N VAL A 293 -4.67 -25.00 7.26
CA VAL A 293 -5.06 -23.63 6.91
C VAL A 293 -6.07 -23.09 7.93
N TRP A 294 -7.06 -23.89 8.32
CA TRP A 294 -8.01 -23.51 9.35
C TRP A 294 -7.32 -23.27 10.70
N GLN A 295 -6.42 -24.15 11.13
CA GLN A 295 -5.66 -24.01 12.37
C GLN A 295 -4.73 -22.80 12.38
N SER A 296 -4.17 -22.39 11.22
CA SER A 296 -3.32 -21.21 11.14
C SER A 296 -4.07 -19.90 11.44
N GLY A 297 -5.41 -19.94 11.43
CA GLY A 297 -6.28 -18.79 11.70
C GLY A 297 -6.22 -17.71 10.63
N VAL A 298 -5.72 -18.01 9.42
CA VAL A 298 -5.74 -17.05 8.31
C VAL A 298 -7.16 -16.89 7.78
N TYR A 299 -7.46 -15.67 7.34
CA TYR A 299 -8.79 -15.35 6.85
C TYR A 299 -8.76 -14.35 5.69
N ARG A 300 -9.80 -14.43 4.86
CA ARG A 300 -10.08 -13.45 3.81
C ARG A 300 -11.27 -12.57 4.22
N GLN A 301 -11.29 -11.34 3.75
CA GLN A 301 -12.31 -10.35 4.13
C GLN A 301 -13.74 -10.74 3.71
N SER A 302 -13.90 -11.45 2.60
CA SER A 302 -15.21 -11.91 2.12
C SER A 302 -15.43 -13.41 2.40
N TRP A 303 -16.66 -13.80 2.72
CA TRP A 303 -17.01 -15.21 2.93
C TRP A 303 -16.80 -16.06 1.67
N LEU A 304 -17.11 -15.52 0.47
CA LEU A 304 -16.81 -16.20 -0.80
C LEU A 304 -15.31 -16.42 -0.98
N GLY A 305 -14.50 -15.39 -0.67
CA GLY A 305 -13.04 -15.52 -0.71
C GLY A 305 -12.51 -16.53 0.29
N GLN A 306 -13.12 -16.62 1.48
CA GLN A 306 -12.77 -17.61 2.49
C GLN A 306 -13.04 -19.05 2.01
N TRP A 307 -14.23 -19.29 1.44
CA TRP A 307 -14.56 -20.60 0.88
C TRP A 307 -13.70 -20.95 -0.32
N ALA A 308 -13.41 -19.98 -1.20
CA ALA A 308 -12.51 -20.19 -2.33
C ALA A 308 -11.09 -20.59 -1.86
N MET A 309 -10.60 -20.00 -0.77
CA MET A 309 -9.31 -20.36 -0.16
C MET A 309 -9.33 -21.78 0.38
N TYR A 310 -10.40 -22.20 1.05
CA TYR A 310 -10.56 -23.56 1.56
C TYR A 310 -10.64 -24.59 0.42
N LEU A 311 -11.39 -24.26 -0.64
CA LEU A 311 -11.45 -25.11 -1.83
C LEU A 311 -10.08 -25.24 -2.51
N ALA A 312 -9.33 -24.13 -2.62
CA ALA A 312 -7.96 -24.16 -3.15
C ALA A 312 -7.03 -25.05 -2.29
N ALA A 313 -7.19 -25.05 -0.96
CA ALA A 313 -6.45 -25.93 -0.07
C ALA A 313 -6.76 -27.41 -0.32
N ILE A 314 -8.05 -27.77 -0.48
CA ILE A 314 -8.48 -29.13 -0.81
C ILE A 314 -7.92 -29.58 -2.16
N LEU A 315 -7.94 -28.71 -3.17
CA LEU A 315 -7.49 -28.97 -4.53
C LEU A 315 -5.96 -28.91 -4.70
N ASN A 316 -5.20 -28.70 -3.61
CA ASN A 316 -3.73 -28.51 -3.61
C ASN A 316 -3.27 -27.34 -4.52
N LYS A 317 -4.08 -26.28 -4.62
CA LYS A 317 -3.82 -25.06 -5.40
C LYS A 317 -3.58 -23.84 -4.52
N PHE A 318 -3.40 -24.05 -3.24
CA PHE A 318 -3.17 -23.02 -2.23
C PHE A 318 -1.67 -22.84 -1.92
#